data_dd33c0c5159fb4f3abb1f7a6c2ee6919
#
_entry.id   dd33c0c5159fb4f3abb1f7a6c2ee6919
#
_cell.length_a   1.000
_cell.length_b   1.000
_cell.length_c   1.000
_cell.angle_alpha   90.00
_cell.angle_beta   90.00
_cell.angle_gamma   90.00
#
_symmetry.space_group_name_H-M   'P 1'
#
loop_
_entity.id
_entity.type
_entity.pdbx_description
1 polymer ?
#
loop_
_entity_poly.entity_id
_entity_poly.type
_entity_poly.pdbx_seq_one_letter_code
_entity_poly.pdbx_strand_id
1 'polypeptide(L)'
;MSEYRFHLQKYKYGSKISCPSCGKPRCFVKYVDAEGEIVFPGNVGKCDHENSCGYHYTPKEYFKHHSVRLQSLSSRHCSCKHGTALDSAVYFKDNPDVLARDQSVGESFQAALCKYVEEKPVLTVPSYIPLSYVDRSLSHYEINPLYRYLCNVFGEEETIRLFQLYRIGTFAKWGGSAVFWQIDMNGLVRTGKIMCYNPETGHRIKEPQAFVSWAHSELHLQDFHLKQCLFGEHLLRGSYSSPVMLVESEKTAVIMSHFIPDYIWLATGGKNGCFNREAMQVLRDRNVTLLPDLGATEQWKAKSSLLLGCLLYTSDAADDLT
;
A
#
# COMPACT_ATOMS: atom_id res chain seq x y z
N MET A 1 5.98 -26.25 24.41
CA MET A 1 5.52 -25.70 23.12
C MET A 1 4.27 -24.89 23.42
N SER A 2 4.30 -23.57 23.30
CA SER A 2 3.12 -22.73 23.53
C SER A 2 2.10 -23.02 22.42
N GLU A 3 1.00 -23.65 22.76
CA GLU A 3 -0.12 -23.79 21.83
C GLU A 3 -0.68 -22.37 21.57
N TYR A 4 -0.81 -22.00 20.31
CA TYR A 4 -1.45 -20.75 19.94
C TYR A 4 -2.92 -20.80 20.32
N ARG A 5 -3.43 -19.77 21.01
CA ARG A 5 -4.85 -19.67 21.41
C ARG A 5 -5.81 -19.93 20.24
N PHE A 6 -5.55 -19.31 19.08
CA PHE A 6 -6.38 -19.52 17.89
C PHE A 6 -5.69 -20.47 16.93
N HIS A 7 -6.33 -21.58 16.61
CA HIS A 7 -5.81 -22.61 15.73
C HIS A 7 -6.88 -23.15 14.80
N LEU A 8 -6.46 -23.78 13.70
CA LEU A 8 -7.40 -24.48 12.80
C LEU A 8 -8.00 -25.69 13.52
N GLN A 9 -9.31 -25.86 13.37
CA GLN A 9 -10.04 -26.99 13.96
C GLN A 9 -9.37 -28.32 13.58
N LYS A 10 -9.09 -29.18 14.57
CA LYS A 10 -8.54 -30.52 14.32
C LYS A 10 -9.52 -31.32 13.46
N TYR A 11 -8.98 -32.01 12.47
CA TYR A 11 -9.79 -32.80 11.54
C TYR A 11 -10.61 -33.87 12.27
N LYS A 12 -11.91 -33.86 12.02
CA LYS A 12 -12.82 -34.95 12.32
C LYS A 12 -13.65 -35.23 11.07
N TYR A 13 -14.06 -36.48 10.85
CA TYR A 13 -14.89 -36.81 9.68
C TYR A 13 -16.13 -35.89 9.64
N GLY A 14 -16.36 -35.19 8.52
CA GLY A 14 -17.46 -34.23 8.35
C GLY A 14 -17.22 -32.84 8.93
N SER A 15 -16.07 -32.53 9.56
CA SER A 15 -15.78 -31.21 10.12
C SER A 15 -15.45 -30.13 9.09
N LYS A 16 -15.04 -30.52 7.89
CA LYS A 16 -14.75 -29.57 6.80
C LYS A 16 -16.03 -29.14 6.09
N ILE A 17 -16.17 -27.86 5.87
CA ILE A 17 -17.32 -27.24 5.20
C ILE A 17 -16.95 -26.79 3.77
N SER A 18 -17.90 -26.22 3.04
CA SER A 18 -17.65 -25.63 1.73
C SER A 18 -16.85 -24.33 1.89
N CYS A 19 -15.89 -24.12 0.98
CA CYS A 19 -15.07 -22.91 0.99
C CYS A 19 -15.91 -21.69 0.57
N PRO A 20 -15.89 -20.57 1.33
CA PRO A 20 -16.67 -19.39 1.00
C PRO A 20 -16.16 -18.66 -0.27
N SER A 21 -14.94 -18.94 -0.73
CA SER A 21 -14.34 -18.32 -1.92
C SER A 21 -14.54 -19.19 -3.18
N CYS A 22 -14.13 -20.48 -3.16
CA CYS A 22 -14.23 -21.31 -4.36
C CYS A 22 -15.48 -22.20 -4.42
N GLY A 23 -16.32 -22.20 -3.39
CA GLY A 23 -17.58 -22.96 -3.32
C GLY A 23 -17.42 -24.49 -3.21
N LYS A 24 -16.20 -25.04 -3.34
CA LYS A 24 -15.96 -26.49 -3.31
C LYS A 24 -16.32 -27.07 -1.94
N PRO A 25 -17.02 -28.22 -1.88
CA PRO A 25 -17.43 -28.82 -0.62
C PRO A 25 -16.25 -29.50 0.09
N ARG A 26 -16.35 -29.61 1.40
CA ARG A 26 -15.42 -30.38 2.27
C ARG A 26 -13.95 -30.03 2.13
N CYS A 27 -13.63 -28.75 1.88
CA CYS A 27 -12.25 -28.29 1.68
C CYS A 27 -11.91 -27.05 2.55
N PHE A 28 -12.76 -26.66 3.49
CA PHE A 28 -12.51 -25.50 4.30
C PHE A 28 -12.50 -25.86 5.79
N VAL A 29 -11.43 -25.44 6.48
CA VAL A 29 -11.21 -25.66 7.90
C VAL A 29 -11.35 -24.33 8.64
N LYS A 30 -12.21 -24.27 9.65
CA LYS A 30 -12.41 -23.06 10.46
C LYS A 30 -11.32 -22.88 11.51
N TYR A 31 -11.11 -21.63 11.92
CA TYR A 31 -10.39 -21.35 13.16
C TYR A 31 -11.30 -21.57 14.36
N VAL A 32 -10.69 -22.03 15.45
CA VAL A 32 -11.32 -22.19 16.76
C VAL A 32 -10.44 -21.57 17.84
N ASP A 33 -11.09 -21.10 18.91
CA ASP A 33 -10.43 -20.61 20.11
C ASP A 33 -10.20 -21.78 21.06
N ALA A 34 -8.97 -22.00 21.51
CA ALA A 34 -8.61 -23.05 22.47
C ALA A 34 -9.30 -22.85 23.82
N GLU A 35 -9.58 -21.60 24.19
CA GLU A 35 -10.24 -21.23 25.44
C GLU A 35 -11.77 -21.26 25.32
N GLY A 36 -12.30 -21.38 24.08
CA GLY A 36 -13.72 -21.45 23.80
C GLY A 36 -14.51 -20.15 24.03
N GLU A 37 -13.82 -19.04 24.26
CA GLU A 37 -14.44 -17.74 24.53
C GLU A 37 -14.95 -17.06 23.25
N ILE A 38 -14.31 -17.33 22.11
CA ILE A 38 -14.62 -16.68 20.84
C ILE A 38 -15.09 -17.72 19.81
N VAL A 39 -16.28 -17.51 19.28
CA VAL A 39 -16.81 -18.29 18.17
C VAL A 39 -16.63 -17.50 16.87
N PHE A 40 -15.73 -17.97 16.01
CA PHE A 40 -15.50 -17.33 14.71
C PHE A 40 -16.63 -17.64 13.72
N PRO A 41 -17.03 -16.67 12.88
CA PRO A 41 -17.94 -16.92 11.76
C PRO A 41 -17.43 -18.00 10.82
N GLY A 42 -18.34 -18.61 10.05
CA GLY A 42 -18.03 -19.72 9.15
C GLY A 42 -17.05 -19.42 8.02
N ASN A 43 -16.70 -18.16 7.80
CA ASN A 43 -15.73 -17.69 6.79
C ASN A 43 -14.32 -17.46 7.36
N VAL A 44 -14.10 -17.56 8.67
CA VAL A 44 -12.76 -17.42 9.28
C VAL A 44 -12.08 -18.79 9.31
N GLY A 45 -11.11 -18.98 8.44
CA GLY A 45 -10.50 -20.29 8.24
C GLY A 45 -9.60 -20.35 7.01
N LYS A 46 -9.22 -21.56 6.63
CA LYS A 46 -8.30 -21.84 5.51
C LYS A 46 -8.90 -22.90 4.58
N CYS A 47 -8.78 -22.66 3.28
CA CYS A 47 -9.11 -23.64 2.23
C CYS A 47 -7.93 -24.58 1.99
N ASP A 48 -8.20 -25.88 1.81
CA ASP A 48 -7.18 -26.88 1.49
C ASP A 48 -6.56 -26.70 0.09
N HIS A 49 -7.26 -25.98 -0.79
CA HIS A 49 -6.78 -25.72 -2.14
C HIS A 49 -5.83 -24.51 -2.15
N GLU A 50 -4.67 -24.64 -1.54
CA GLU A 50 -3.69 -23.53 -1.38
C GLU A 50 -3.29 -22.92 -2.73
N ASN A 51 -2.99 -23.76 -3.72
CA ASN A 51 -2.46 -23.32 -5.02
C ASN A 51 -3.55 -22.80 -5.98
N SER A 52 -4.81 -23.23 -5.83
CA SER A 52 -5.88 -22.88 -6.78
C SER A 52 -6.94 -21.94 -6.22
N CYS A 53 -7.08 -21.86 -4.89
CA CYS A 53 -8.02 -20.99 -4.22
C CYS A 53 -7.32 -19.97 -3.31
N GLY A 54 -6.33 -20.43 -2.53
CA GLY A 54 -5.53 -19.60 -1.64
C GLY A 54 -6.31 -18.91 -0.50
N TYR A 55 -7.60 -19.20 -0.34
CA TYR A 55 -8.40 -18.52 0.67
C TYR A 55 -7.93 -18.87 2.08
N HIS A 56 -7.45 -17.86 2.79
CA HIS A 56 -7.02 -17.96 4.17
C HIS A 56 -7.41 -16.66 4.89
N TYR A 57 -8.50 -16.70 5.65
CA TYR A 57 -8.96 -15.59 6.48
C TYR A 57 -8.62 -15.88 7.94
N THR A 58 -7.62 -15.20 8.46
CA THR A 58 -7.07 -15.45 9.79
C THR A 58 -7.85 -14.74 10.89
N PRO A 59 -7.79 -15.22 12.16
CA PRO A 59 -8.34 -14.49 13.31
C PRO A 59 -7.84 -13.04 13.41
N LYS A 60 -6.57 -12.80 13.11
CA LYS A 60 -5.97 -11.46 13.11
C LYS A 60 -6.66 -10.51 12.11
N GLU A 61 -6.94 -10.99 10.90
CA GLU A 61 -7.66 -10.21 9.89
C GLU A 61 -9.13 -10.03 10.27
N TYR A 62 -9.76 -11.05 10.83
CA TYR A 62 -11.12 -10.97 11.34
C TYR A 62 -11.26 -9.86 12.37
N PHE A 63 -10.43 -9.83 13.40
CA PHE A 63 -10.46 -8.78 14.42
C PHE A 63 -10.15 -7.40 13.84
N LYS A 64 -9.20 -7.30 12.92
CA LYS A 64 -8.88 -6.05 12.24
C LYS A 64 -10.11 -5.47 11.51
N HIS A 65 -10.86 -6.29 10.80
CA HIS A 65 -12.05 -5.84 10.04
C HIS A 65 -13.22 -5.47 10.95
N HIS A 66 -13.42 -6.19 12.05
CA HIS A 66 -14.52 -5.92 12.98
C HIS A 66 -14.28 -4.73 13.88
N SER A 67 -13.03 -4.46 14.29
CA SER A 67 -12.69 -3.27 15.06
C SER A 67 -12.92 -1.97 14.27
N VAL A 68 -12.67 -1.96 12.96
CA VAL A 68 -12.97 -0.81 12.09
C VAL A 68 -14.48 -0.58 11.97
N ARG A 69 -15.29 -1.62 11.93
CA ARG A 69 -16.75 -1.51 11.83
C ARG A 69 -17.36 -0.92 13.10
N LEU A 70 -16.84 -1.29 14.26
CA LEU A 70 -17.28 -0.72 15.54
C LEU A 70 -16.95 0.77 15.67
N GLN A 71 -15.80 1.23 15.15
CA GLN A 71 -15.42 2.65 15.15
C GLN A 71 -16.29 3.49 14.21
N SER A 72 -16.68 2.96 13.06
CA SER A 72 -17.56 3.69 12.13
C SER A 72 -18.98 3.87 12.66
N LEU A 73 -19.43 3.02 13.59
CA LEU A 73 -20.73 3.14 14.27
C LEU A 73 -20.66 4.10 15.46
N SER A 74 -19.54 4.15 16.21
CA SER A 74 -19.40 5.03 17.37
C SER A 74 -19.19 6.49 16.98
N SER A 75 -18.58 6.77 15.82
CA SER A 75 -18.33 8.15 15.36
C SER A 75 -19.58 8.90 14.84
N ARG A 76 -20.70 8.20 14.64
CA ARG A 76 -21.96 8.83 14.21
C ARG A 76 -22.88 9.30 15.36
N HIS A 77 -22.51 9.00 16.60
CA HIS A 77 -23.33 9.38 17.77
C HIS A 77 -22.45 9.85 18.93
N CYS A 78 -21.77 10.95 18.79
CA CYS A 78 -21.18 11.63 19.92
C CYS A 78 -21.52 13.11 19.93
N SER A 79 -22.73 13.39 20.37
CA SER A 79 -23.15 14.69 20.89
C SER A 79 -24.19 14.45 22.01
N CYS A 80 -23.80 13.71 23.05
CA CYS A 80 -24.54 13.67 24.31
C CYS A 80 -23.61 13.33 25.45
N LYS A 81 -23.43 14.26 26.36
CA LYS A 81 -22.92 14.01 27.71
C LYS A 81 -23.98 13.18 28.43
N HIS A 82 -23.62 12.01 28.88
CA HIS A 82 -24.16 11.08 29.89
C HIS A 82 -24.28 9.67 29.30
N GLY A 83 -23.37 8.80 29.75
CA GLY A 83 -23.37 7.40 29.41
C GLY A 83 -24.54 6.68 30.10
N THR A 84 -25.34 5.98 29.34
CA THR A 84 -26.24 4.96 29.81
C THR A 84 -26.13 3.72 28.94
N ALA A 85 -26.15 2.58 29.59
CA ALA A 85 -25.91 1.20 29.16
C ALA A 85 -26.88 0.67 28.08
N LEU A 86 -27.05 1.37 26.96
CA LEU A 86 -27.99 0.98 25.89
C LEU A 86 -27.35 0.34 24.66
N ASP A 87 -26.02 0.43 24.51
CA ASP A 87 -25.34 -0.12 23.32
C ASP A 87 -24.97 -1.61 23.42
N SER A 88 -25.08 -2.18 24.62
CA SER A 88 -24.94 -3.65 24.82
C SER A 88 -26.16 -4.42 24.33
N ALA A 89 -27.34 -3.80 24.29
CA ALA A 89 -28.60 -4.46 24.00
C ALA A 89 -28.77 -4.91 22.54
N VAL A 90 -28.07 -4.27 21.59
CA VAL A 90 -28.19 -4.62 20.16
C VAL A 90 -27.36 -5.85 19.81
N TYR A 91 -26.26 -6.11 20.53
CA TYR A 91 -25.42 -7.28 20.30
C TYR A 91 -26.05 -8.59 20.84
N PHE A 92 -26.88 -8.47 21.88
CA PHE A 92 -27.54 -9.62 22.54
C PHE A 92 -28.89 -9.98 21.94
N LYS A 93 -29.46 -9.11 21.10
CA LYS A 93 -30.79 -9.37 20.51
C LYS A 93 -30.78 -10.48 19.46
N ASP A 94 -29.61 -10.73 18.84
CA ASP A 94 -29.44 -11.73 17.79
C ASP A 94 -28.88 -13.08 18.32
N ASN A 95 -28.64 -13.21 19.66
CA ASN A 95 -28.11 -14.43 20.26
C ASN A 95 -28.64 -14.62 21.70
N PRO A 96 -29.89 -15.08 21.90
CA PRO A 96 -30.52 -15.20 23.22
C PRO A 96 -29.89 -16.23 24.16
N ASP A 97 -29.07 -17.16 23.66
CA ASP A 97 -28.48 -18.24 24.47
C ASP A 97 -27.23 -17.82 25.27
N VAL A 98 -26.75 -16.59 25.10
CA VAL A 98 -25.55 -16.07 25.80
C VAL A 98 -25.88 -15.42 27.14
N LEU A 99 -27.18 -15.13 27.41
CA LEU A 99 -27.61 -14.40 28.61
C LEU A 99 -27.70 -15.24 29.90
N ALA A 100 -27.41 -16.53 29.86
CA ALA A 100 -27.64 -17.41 30.97
C ALA A 100 -26.42 -17.85 31.80
N ARG A 101 -25.23 -17.27 31.58
CA ARG A 101 -24.02 -17.65 32.33
C ARG A 101 -23.23 -16.46 32.86
N ASP A 102 -23.33 -16.33 34.17
CA ASP A 102 -22.38 -15.73 35.14
C ASP A 102 -21.86 -14.29 34.93
N GLN A 103 -22.20 -13.40 35.88
CA GLN A 103 -21.75 -11.99 35.94
C GLN A 103 -20.23 -11.83 36.02
N SER A 104 -19.48 -12.84 36.50
CA SER A 104 -18.00 -12.80 36.58
C SER A 104 -17.30 -12.84 35.20
N VAL A 105 -17.95 -13.41 34.19
CA VAL A 105 -17.44 -13.49 32.82
C VAL A 105 -17.51 -12.13 32.13
N GLY A 106 -18.48 -11.29 32.45
CA GLY A 106 -18.65 -9.95 31.91
C GLY A 106 -17.51 -9.01 32.28
N GLU A 107 -17.05 -9.04 33.53
CA GLU A 107 -15.96 -8.17 34.00
C GLU A 107 -14.59 -8.56 33.41
N SER A 108 -14.32 -9.88 33.30
CA SER A 108 -13.11 -10.39 32.66
C SER A 108 -13.05 -10.04 31.17
N PHE A 109 -14.17 -10.13 30.47
CA PHE A 109 -14.29 -9.77 29.06
C PHE A 109 -14.12 -8.26 28.85
N GLN A 110 -14.71 -7.44 29.72
CA GLN A 110 -14.57 -5.98 29.68
C GLN A 110 -13.14 -5.55 29.93
N ALA A 111 -12.44 -6.17 30.89
CA ALA A 111 -11.03 -5.89 31.19
C ALA A 111 -10.08 -6.34 30.05
N ALA A 112 -10.38 -7.49 29.41
CA ALA A 112 -9.65 -7.95 28.22
C ALA A 112 -9.91 -7.04 27.02
N LEU A 113 -11.14 -6.57 26.83
CA LEU A 113 -11.51 -5.62 25.78
C LEU A 113 -10.83 -4.25 25.99
N CYS A 114 -10.78 -3.75 27.24
CA CYS A 114 -10.07 -2.52 27.57
C CYS A 114 -8.56 -2.61 27.32
N LYS A 115 -7.89 -3.69 27.72
CA LYS A 115 -6.48 -3.93 27.41
C LYS A 115 -6.22 -4.01 25.90
N TYR A 116 -7.12 -4.63 25.15
CA TYR A 116 -7.01 -4.74 23.69
C TYR A 116 -7.30 -3.40 22.97
N VAL A 117 -8.09 -2.52 23.60
CA VAL A 117 -8.36 -1.16 23.09
C VAL A 117 -7.19 -0.23 23.33
N GLU A 118 -6.43 -0.42 24.41
CA GLU A 118 -5.23 0.38 24.72
C GLU A 118 -4.04 0.06 23.81
N GLU A 119 -3.97 -1.15 23.23
CA GLU A 119 -2.90 -1.57 22.29
C GLU A 119 -3.26 -1.37 20.81
N LYS A 120 -4.36 -0.68 20.48
CA LYS A 120 -4.68 -0.41 19.07
C LYS A 120 -3.59 0.47 18.46
N PRO A 121 -3.03 0.11 17.28
CA PRO A 121 -2.29 1.07 16.51
C PRO A 121 -3.23 2.24 16.23
N VAL A 122 -2.89 3.40 16.77
CA VAL A 122 -3.57 4.65 16.42
C VAL A 122 -3.53 4.70 14.90
N LEU A 123 -4.70 4.72 14.26
CA LEU A 123 -4.81 4.95 12.82
C LEU A 123 -4.31 6.37 12.58
N THR A 124 -3.01 6.50 12.38
CA THR A 124 -2.41 7.79 12.10
C THR A 124 -2.89 8.25 10.73
N VAL A 125 -3.55 9.38 10.70
CA VAL A 125 -3.93 10.02 9.43
C VAL A 125 -2.64 10.35 8.68
N PRO A 126 -2.48 9.93 7.41
CA PRO A 126 -1.30 10.25 6.64
C PRO A 126 -1.06 11.74 6.57
N SER A 127 0.19 12.16 6.76
CA SER A 127 0.59 13.54 6.59
C SER A 127 0.83 13.88 5.11
N TYR A 128 0.77 15.16 4.78
CA TYR A 128 1.00 15.67 3.44
C TYR A 128 1.97 16.84 3.48
N ILE A 129 2.77 16.97 2.43
CA ILE A 129 3.62 18.13 2.22
C ILE A 129 2.79 19.20 1.49
N PRO A 130 2.79 20.48 1.93
CA PRO A 130 2.12 21.54 1.19
C PRO A 130 2.60 21.65 -0.25
N LEU A 131 1.67 21.78 -1.21
CA LEU A 131 1.98 21.84 -2.64
C LEU A 131 2.95 22.98 -2.99
N SER A 132 2.97 24.04 -2.21
CA SER A 132 3.91 25.16 -2.36
C SER A 132 5.39 24.76 -2.32
N TYR A 133 5.74 23.63 -1.68
CA TYR A 133 7.10 23.11 -1.73
C TYR A 133 7.42 22.50 -3.09
N VAL A 134 6.47 21.82 -3.71
CA VAL A 134 6.59 21.33 -5.09
C VAL A 134 6.77 22.50 -6.02
N ASP A 135 5.86 23.49 -5.99
CA ASP A 135 5.86 24.64 -6.91
C ASP A 135 7.18 25.44 -6.82
N ARG A 136 7.68 25.68 -5.60
CA ARG A 136 8.99 26.32 -5.41
C ARG A 136 10.17 25.53 -5.95
N SER A 137 10.09 24.20 -5.93
CA SER A 137 11.15 23.33 -6.44
C SER A 137 11.19 23.26 -7.97
N LEU A 138 10.09 23.62 -8.66
CA LEU A 138 10.01 23.64 -10.13
C LEU A 138 10.76 24.86 -10.71
N SER A 139 11.98 25.06 -10.26
CA SER A 139 12.86 26.17 -10.62
C SER A 139 14.33 25.75 -10.49
N HIS A 140 15.24 26.63 -10.86
CA HIS A 140 16.68 26.40 -10.73
C HIS A 140 17.16 25.10 -11.39
N TYR A 141 16.62 24.80 -12.57
CA TYR A 141 16.96 23.57 -13.30
C TYR A 141 18.42 23.58 -13.78
N GLU A 142 19.02 24.76 -13.93
CA GLU A 142 20.41 24.93 -14.30
C GLU A 142 21.42 24.25 -13.36
N ILE A 143 21.06 24.12 -12.05
CA ILE A 143 21.90 23.40 -11.08
C ILE A 143 21.48 21.93 -10.91
N ASN A 144 20.42 21.47 -11.57
CA ASN A 144 19.93 20.10 -11.45
C ASN A 144 20.72 19.16 -12.36
N PRO A 145 21.53 18.23 -11.83
CA PRO A 145 22.38 17.37 -12.67
C PRO A 145 21.58 16.44 -13.60
N LEU A 146 20.39 15.98 -13.16
CA LEU A 146 19.53 15.14 -14.00
C LEU A 146 18.94 15.95 -15.17
N TYR A 147 18.53 17.18 -14.91
CA TYR A 147 18.05 18.09 -15.95
C TYR A 147 19.13 18.31 -17.02
N ARG A 148 20.33 18.65 -16.59
CA ARG A 148 21.48 18.85 -17.51
C ARG A 148 21.77 17.62 -18.37
N TYR A 149 21.76 16.43 -17.75
CA TYR A 149 21.93 15.19 -18.48
C TYR A 149 20.82 15.00 -19.54
N LEU A 150 19.55 15.17 -19.15
CA LEU A 150 18.43 14.96 -20.08
C LEU A 150 18.39 16.03 -21.19
N CYS A 151 18.81 17.28 -20.93
CA CYS A 151 18.98 18.27 -21.98
C CYS A 151 20.01 17.85 -23.04
N ASN A 152 21.09 17.19 -22.63
CA ASN A 152 22.07 16.65 -23.56
C ASN A 152 21.53 15.48 -24.39
N VAL A 153 20.55 14.74 -23.87
CA VAL A 153 19.97 13.56 -24.54
C VAL A 153 18.77 13.92 -25.41
N PHE A 154 17.86 14.76 -24.93
CA PHE A 154 16.55 15.04 -25.55
C PHE A 154 16.40 16.49 -26.04
N GLY A 155 17.32 17.36 -25.67
CA GLY A 155 17.17 18.81 -25.83
C GLY A 155 16.39 19.43 -24.67
N GLU A 156 16.44 20.76 -24.60
CA GLU A 156 15.90 21.54 -23.49
C GLU A 156 14.36 21.51 -23.47
N GLU A 157 13.73 21.72 -24.61
CA GLU A 157 12.27 21.78 -24.74
C GLU A 157 11.59 20.50 -24.21
N GLU A 158 12.07 19.36 -24.67
CA GLU A 158 11.53 18.07 -24.26
C GLU A 158 11.82 17.77 -22.79
N THR A 159 13.02 18.14 -22.32
CA THR A 159 13.37 17.97 -20.91
C THR A 159 12.47 18.79 -19.99
N ILE A 160 12.18 20.05 -20.34
CA ILE A 160 11.24 20.90 -19.60
C ILE A 160 9.85 20.26 -19.60
N ARG A 161 9.37 19.77 -20.74
CA ARG A 161 8.08 19.08 -20.85
C ARG A 161 8.00 17.88 -19.90
N LEU A 162 9.03 17.03 -19.86
CA LEU A 162 9.10 15.86 -18.99
C LEU A 162 9.14 16.25 -17.50
N PHE A 163 9.94 17.28 -17.16
CA PHE A 163 10.03 17.77 -15.78
C PHE A 163 8.72 18.36 -15.30
N GLN A 164 8.02 19.09 -16.14
CA GLN A 164 6.69 19.63 -15.83
C GLN A 164 5.64 18.52 -15.72
N LEU A 165 5.63 17.56 -16.65
CA LEU A 165 4.71 16.44 -16.66
C LEU A 165 4.79 15.65 -15.35
N TYR A 166 6.00 15.30 -14.92
CA TYR A 166 6.25 14.51 -13.72
C TYR A 166 6.42 15.34 -12.45
N ARG A 167 6.34 16.68 -12.55
CA ARG A 167 6.56 17.61 -11.43
C ARG A 167 7.92 17.38 -10.75
N ILE A 168 8.98 17.15 -11.54
CA ILE A 168 10.33 16.96 -11.03
C ILE A 168 10.90 18.33 -10.65
N GLY A 169 11.34 18.43 -9.39
CA GLY A 169 11.91 19.67 -8.88
C GLY A 169 13.42 19.61 -8.72
N THR A 170 13.97 20.76 -8.32
CA THR A 170 15.36 20.92 -7.91
C THR A 170 15.43 21.14 -6.41
N PHE A 171 16.34 20.46 -5.74
CA PHE A 171 16.62 20.62 -4.32
C PHE A 171 18.09 21.03 -4.13
N ALA A 172 18.34 22.01 -3.25
CA ALA A 172 19.67 22.62 -3.11
C ALA A 172 20.74 21.68 -2.50
N LYS A 173 20.29 20.58 -1.87
CA LYS A 173 21.20 19.61 -1.23
C LYS A 173 22.21 19.07 -2.22
N TRP A 174 23.45 18.91 -1.76
CA TRP A 174 24.60 18.41 -2.55
C TRP A 174 24.96 19.25 -3.79
N GLY A 175 24.69 20.56 -3.74
CA GLY A 175 24.97 21.46 -4.86
C GLY A 175 23.95 21.42 -5.99
N GLY A 176 22.84 20.75 -5.77
CA GLY A 176 21.75 20.53 -6.71
C GLY A 176 21.41 19.06 -6.84
N SER A 177 20.15 18.74 -6.70
CA SER A 177 19.64 17.37 -6.78
C SER A 177 18.27 17.35 -7.42
N ALA A 178 17.91 16.26 -8.06
CA ALA A 178 16.54 16.06 -8.52
C ALA A 178 15.65 15.62 -7.34
N VAL A 179 14.47 16.20 -7.23
CA VAL A 179 13.43 15.71 -6.34
C VAL A 179 12.27 15.13 -7.16
N PHE A 180 12.01 13.87 -6.95
CA PHE A 180 10.90 13.12 -7.53
C PHE A 180 9.73 13.13 -6.55
N TRP A 181 8.79 14.04 -6.77
CA TRP A 181 7.65 14.18 -5.91
C TRP A 181 6.66 13.03 -6.08
N GLN A 182 6.26 12.42 -4.99
CA GLN A 182 5.17 11.45 -4.95
C GLN A 182 3.86 12.21 -4.68
N ILE A 183 3.13 12.47 -5.74
CA ILE A 183 1.84 13.16 -5.72
C ILE A 183 0.78 12.12 -6.07
N ASP A 184 -0.19 11.93 -5.18
CA ASP A 184 -1.23 10.94 -5.38
C ASP A 184 -2.30 11.38 -6.42
N MET A 185 -3.20 10.49 -6.75
CA MET A 185 -4.27 10.74 -7.72
C MET A 185 -5.21 11.88 -7.31
N ASN A 186 -5.25 12.23 -6.02
CA ASN A 186 -6.03 13.37 -5.50
C ASN A 186 -5.25 14.69 -5.54
N GLY A 187 -3.97 14.67 -5.93
CA GLY A 187 -3.09 15.83 -5.96
C GLY A 187 -2.42 16.14 -4.62
N LEU A 188 -2.50 15.23 -3.64
CA LEU A 188 -1.86 15.40 -2.34
C LEU A 188 -0.43 14.90 -2.39
N VAL A 189 0.50 15.71 -1.89
CA VAL A 189 1.94 15.41 -1.93
C VAL A 189 2.30 14.52 -0.75
N ARG A 190 2.64 13.27 -1.00
CA ARG A 190 2.99 12.27 0.02
C ARG A 190 4.39 12.47 0.56
N THR A 191 5.34 12.66 -0.32
CA THR A 191 6.75 12.94 -0.05
C THR A 191 7.46 13.28 -1.36
N GLY A 192 8.80 13.40 -1.33
CA GLY A 192 9.65 13.53 -2.51
C GLY A 192 10.94 12.77 -2.26
N LYS A 193 11.41 12.00 -3.25
CA LYS A 193 12.69 11.31 -3.20
C LYS A 193 13.75 12.19 -3.84
N ILE A 194 14.74 12.57 -3.05
CA ILE A 194 15.83 13.44 -3.46
C ILE A 194 17.02 12.59 -3.85
N MET A 195 17.53 12.76 -5.06
CA MET A 195 18.67 11.98 -5.57
C MET A 195 19.62 12.84 -6.37
N CYS A 196 20.91 12.55 -6.24
CA CYS A 196 21.97 13.18 -7.01
C CYS A 196 22.42 12.28 -8.17
N TYR A 197 22.64 12.91 -9.32
CA TYR A 197 23.04 12.25 -10.56
C TYR A 197 24.36 12.86 -11.10
N ASN A 198 25.07 12.09 -11.87
CA ASN A 198 26.18 12.60 -12.69
C ASN A 198 25.57 13.28 -13.94
N PRO A 199 25.86 14.56 -14.20
CA PRO A 199 25.26 15.30 -15.30
C PRO A 199 25.75 14.88 -16.70
N GLU A 200 26.83 14.11 -16.79
CA GLU A 200 27.38 13.62 -18.06
C GLU A 200 26.86 12.24 -18.41
N THR A 201 26.77 11.36 -17.41
CA THR A 201 26.42 9.95 -17.63
C THR A 201 24.96 9.61 -17.24
N GLY A 202 24.28 10.48 -16.51
CA GLY A 202 22.94 10.24 -15.98
C GLY A 202 22.88 9.11 -14.94
N HIS A 203 24.05 8.61 -14.49
CA HIS A 203 24.08 7.61 -13.42
C HIS A 203 23.87 8.24 -12.06
N ARG A 204 23.15 7.52 -11.19
CA ARG A 204 23.00 7.93 -9.80
C ARG A 204 24.35 7.87 -9.10
N ILE A 205 24.71 8.92 -8.36
CA ILE A 205 25.95 8.96 -7.59
C ILE A 205 25.77 8.07 -6.34
N LYS A 206 26.66 7.09 -6.19
CA LYS A 206 26.62 6.10 -5.10
C LYS A 206 27.85 6.18 -4.18
N GLU A 207 28.93 6.82 -4.64
CA GLU A 207 30.18 6.95 -3.91
C GLU A 207 30.44 8.43 -3.54
N PRO A 208 31.03 8.73 -2.38
CA PRO A 208 31.45 7.83 -1.31
C PRO A 208 30.31 7.28 -0.47
N GLN A 209 29.07 7.72 -0.72
CA GLN A 209 27.84 7.27 -0.09
C GLN A 209 26.67 7.41 -1.05
N ALA A 210 25.58 6.70 -0.82
CA ALA A 210 24.38 6.88 -1.62
C ALA A 210 23.74 8.26 -1.33
N PHE A 211 23.75 9.14 -2.33
CA PHE A 211 23.14 10.46 -2.23
C PHE A 211 21.62 10.35 -2.47
N VAL A 212 20.91 9.83 -1.48
CA VAL A 212 19.46 9.68 -1.46
C VAL A 212 18.92 10.22 -0.16
N SER A 213 17.89 11.03 -0.22
CA SER A 213 17.15 11.55 0.93
C SER A 213 15.67 11.71 0.61
N TRP A 214 14.89 12.11 1.61
CA TRP A 214 13.45 12.28 1.48
C TRP A 214 13.01 13.67 1.88
N ALA A 215 12.10 14.27 1.12
CA ALA A 215 11.66 15.65 1.31
C ALA A 215 11.08 15.89 2.72
N HIS A 216 10.25 14.98 3.25
CA HIS A 216 9.70 15.11 4.59
C HIS A 216 10.78 15.16 5.69
N SER A 217 11.89 14.43 5.50
CA SER A 217 13.03 14.45 6.41
C SER A 217 13.84 15.74 6.28
N GLU A 218 14.10 16.19 5.05
CA GLU A 218 14.87 17.42 4.80
C GLU A 218 14.12 18.70 5.19
N LEU A 219 12.80 18.65 5.16
CA LEU A 219 11.93 19.73 5.61
C LEU A 219 11.70 19.72 7.12
N HIS A 220 12.26 18.74 7.83
CA HIS A 220 12.14 18.59 9.29
C HIS A 220 10.69 18.64 9.78
N LEU A 221 9.77 18.02 9.02
CA LEU A 221 8.35 17.99 9.37
C LEU A 221 8.14 17.14 10.62
N GLN A 222 7.65 17.76 11.69
CA GLN A 222 7.39 17.09 12.96
C GLN A 222 6.18 16.15 12.82
N ASP A 223 6.20 15.02 13.52
CA ASP A 223 5.11 14.02 13.56
C ASP A 223 4.56 13.63 12.20
N PHE A 224 5.46 13.51 11.21
CA PHE A 224 5.10 13.20 9.83
C PHE A 224 4.81 11.70 9.64
N HIS A 225 3.53 11.37 9.47
CA HIS A 225 3.07 10.02 9.19
C HIS A 225 3.15 9.72 7.69
N LEU A 226 4.27 9.15 7.28
CA LEU A 226 4.56 8.85 5.88
C LEU A 226 3.64 7.76 5.32
N LYS A 227 2.96 8.07 4.23
CA LYS A 227 2.26 7.12 3.37
C LYS A 227 2.65 7.38 1.93
N GLN A 228 3.54 6.57 1.40
CA GLN A 228 4.02 6.71 0.02
C GLN A 228 2.95 6.34 -1.01
N CYS A 229 3.06 6.93 -2.22
CA CYS A 229 2.32 6.55 -3.40
C CYS A 229 3.29 6.33 -4.58
N LEU A 230 2.79 5.86 -5.72
CA LEU A 230 3.61 5.68 -6.91
C LEU A 230 4.12 7.03 -7.43
N PHE A 231 5.36 7.06 -7.89
CA PHE A 231 5.84 8.20 -8.65
C PHE A 231 5.07 8.28 -9.99
N GLY A 232 4.59 9.46 -10.33
CA GLY A 232 3.75 9.66 -11.51
C GLY A 232 2.25 9.37 -11.28
N GLU A 233 1.82 8.97 -10.07
CA GLU A 233 0.43 8.59 -9.78
C GLU A 233 -0.59 9.68 -10.14
N HIS A 234 -0.23 10.96 -10.02
CA HIS A 234 -1.07 12.08 -10.42
C HIS A 234 -1.45 12.08 -11.91
N LEU A 235 -0.67 11.41 -12.78
CA LEU A 235 -0.96 11.26 -14.21
C LEU A 235 -2.15 10.34 -14.47
N LEU A 236 -2.54 9.52 -13.51
CA LEU A 236 -3.70 8.64 -13.62
C LEU A 236 -5.03 9.41 -13.60
N ARG A 237 -4.99 10.67 -13.13
CA ARG A 237 -6.19 11.50 -12.99
C ARG A 237 -6.76 11.82 -14.37
N GLY A 238 -8.01 11.44 -14.61
CA GLY A 238 -8.70 11.69 -15.88
C GLY A 238 -8.32 10.75 -17.02
N SER A 239 -7.43 9.77 -16.81
CA SER A 239 -6.92 8.86 -17.84
C SER A 239 -7.22 7.40 -17.50
N TYR A 240 -8.48 7.04 -17.30
CA TYR A 240 -8.88 5.70 -16.87
C TYR A 240 -8.63 4.61 -17.90
N SER A 241 -8.71 4.92 -19.18
CA SER A 241 -8.54 3.97 -20.29
C SER A 241 -7.08 3.81 -20.74
N SER A 242 -6.18 4.73 -20.37
CA SER A 242 -4.78 4.65 -20.79
C SER A 242 -4.08 3.48 -20.11
N PRO A 243 -3.33 2.66 -20.87
CA PRO A 243 -2.56 1.57 -20.29
C PRO A 243 -1.40 2.13 -19.45
N VAL A 244 -1.01 1.37 -18.45
CA VAL A 244 0.00 1.77 -17.46
C VAL A 244 1.22 0.87 -17.59
N MET A 245 2.41 1.48 -17.59
CA MET A 245 3.70 0.79 -17.43
C MET A 245 4.24 1.06 -16.03
N LEU A 246 4.54 0.00 -15.28
CA LEU A 246 5.09 0.10 -13.93
C LEU A 246 6.56 -0.35 -13.93
N VAL A 247 7.47 0.55 -13.54
CA VAL A 247 8.92 0.33 -13.46
C VAL A 247 9.45 0.51 -12.04
N GLU A 248 10.72 0.18 -11.79
CA GLU A 248 11.33 0.38 -10.48
C GLU A 248 11.78 1.82 -10.26
N SER A 249 12.43 2.42 -11.26
CA SER A 249 13.12 3.71 -11.12
C SER A 249 12.30 4.87 -11.66
N GLU A 250 12.26 5.96 -10.92
CA GLU A 250 11.62 7.22 -11.31
C GLU A 250 12.23 7.75 -12.62
N LYS A 251 13.57 7.70 -12.74
CA LYS A 251 14.27 8.13 -13.97
C LYS A 251 13.85 7.30 -15.19
N THR A 252 13.68 5.98 -15.00
CA THR A 252 13.22 5.10 -16.08
C THR A 252 11.82 5.48 -16.53
N ALA A 253 10.89 5.74 -15.61
CA ALA A 253 9.54 6.18 -15.96
C ALA A 253 9.55 7.46 -16.80
N VAL A 254 10.37 8.45 -16.41
CA VAL A 254 10.48 9.72 -17.13
C VAL A 254 11.06 9.51 -18.54
N ILE A 255 12.15 8.77 -18.67
CA ILE A 255 12.80 8.51 -19.95
C ILE A 255 11.89 7.73 -20.90
N MET A 256 11.25 6.68 -20.37
CA MET A 256 10.39 5.83 -21.19
C MET A 256 9.10 6.51 -21.62
N SER A 257 8.60 7.49 -20.87
CA SER A 257 7.45 8.29 -21.29
C SER A 257 7.74 9.19 -22.51
N HIS A 258 9.01 9.48 -22.79
CA HIS A 258 9.41 10.11 -24.05
C HIS A 258 9.34 9.12 -25.22
N PHE A 259 9.90 7.92 -25.05
CA PHE A 259 10.00 6.94 -26.14
C PHE A 259 8.67 6.25 -26.45
N ILE A 260 7.82 6.03 -25.43
CA ILE A 260 6.54 5.33 -25.58
C ILE A 260 5.45 6.16 -24.87
N PRO A 261 5.00 7.27 -25.48
CA PRO A 261 4.09 8.22 -24.85
C PRO A 261 2.63 7.73 -24.72
N ASP A 262 2.28 6.63 -25.39
CA ASP A 262 0.92 6.07 -25.35
C ASP A 262 0.56 5.43 -24.00
N TYR A 263 1.57 5.26 -23.12
CA TYR A 263 1.42 4.67 -21.81
C TYR A 263 1.61 5.71 -20.70
N ILE A 264 0.90 5.51 -19.58
CA ILE A 264 1.23 6.22 -18.34
C ILE A 264 2.35 5.45 -17.64
N TRP A 265 3.51 6.08 -17.51
CA TRP A 265 4.66 5.49 -16.86
C TRP A 265 4.70 5.85 -15.39
N LEU A 266 4.71 4.83 -14.53
CA LEU A 266 4.76 4.97 -13.08
C LEU A 266 5.98 4.25 -12.52
N ALA A 267 6.48 4.69 -11.37
CA ALA A 267 7.55 3.99 -10.69
C ALA A 267 7.24 3.67 -9.24
N THR A 268 7.74 2.50 -8.79
CA THR A 268 7.64 2.07 -7.39
C THR A 268 8.66 2.75 -6.48
N GLY A 269 9.69 3.39 -7.04
CA GLY A 269 10.76 4.04 -6.29
C GLY A 269 11.87 3.08 -5.85
N GLY A 270 11.95 1.88 -6.43
CA GLY A 270 12.99 0.87 -6.20
C GLY A 270 12.42 -0.50 -5.87
N LYS A 271 13.30 -1.49 -5.78
CA LYS A 271 12.96 -2.91 -5.56
C LYS A 271 12.03 -3.17 -4.38
N ASN A 272 12.21 -2.42 -3.29
CA ASN A 272 11.40 -2.48 -2.06
C ASN A 272 10.58 -1.21 -1.82
N GLY A 273 10.35 -0.42 -2.87
CA GLY A 273 9.57 0.81 -2.81
C GLY A 273 8.09 0.59 -2.51
N CYS A 274 7.23 1.44 -3.02
CA CYS A 274 5.79 1.36 -2.73
C CYS A 274 5.04 0.25 -3.49
N PHE A 275 5.72 -0.85 -3.91
CA PHE A 275 5.05 -2.03 -4.46
C PHE A 275 4.43 -2.87 -3.33
N ASN A 276 3.31 -2.37 -2.79
CA ASN A 276 2.55 -3.01 -1.73
C ASN A 276 1.04 -2.89 -2.02
N ARG A 277 0.24 -3.69 -1.31
CA ARG A 277 -1.22 -3.78 -1.53
C ARG A 277 -1.93 -2.43 -1.51
N GLU A 278 -1.53 -1.52 -0.63
CA GLU A 278 -2.19 -0.24 -0.46
C GLU A 278 -1.89 0.71 -1.63
N ALA A 279 -0.62 0.84 -2.01
CA ALA A 279 -0.22 1.67 -3.14
C ALA A 279 -0.73 1.14 -4.48
N MET A 280 -0.85 -0.20 -4.62
CA MET A 280 -1.36 -0.80 -5.86
C MET A 280 -2.87 -0.66 -6.05
N GLN A 281 -3.64 -0.29 -5.04
CA GLN A 281 -5.09 -0.12 -5.17
C GLN A 281 -5.49 0.93 -6.22
N VAL A 282 -4.65 1.94 -6.45
CA VAL A 282 -4.89 2.98 -7.46
C VAL A 282 -4.88 2.45 -8.89
N LEU A 283 -4.27 1.27 -9.10
CA LEU A 283 -4.17 0.61 -10.40
C LEU A 283 -5.31 -0.38 -10.67
N ARG A 284 -6.23 -0.54 -9.73
CA ARG A 284 -7.36 -1.45 -9.88
C ARG A 284 -8.19 -1.13 -11.13
N ASP A 285 -8.62 -2.17 -11.82
CA ASP A 285 -9.42 -2.11 -13.05
C ASP A 285 -8.70 -1.41 -14.23
N ARG A 286 -7.36 -1.28 -14.18
CA ARG A 286 -6.52 -0.74 -15.24
C ARG A 286 -5.73 -1.85 -15.96
N ASN A 287 -5.36 -1.55 -17.20
CA ASN A 287 -4.42 -2.35 -17.96
C ASN A 287 -2.99 -1.99 -17.53
N VAL A 288 -2.29 -2.92 -16.87
CA VAL A 288 -0.98 -2.67 -16.27
C VAL A 288 0.06 -3.65 -16.81
N THR A 289 1.16 -3.12 -17.34
CA THR A 289 2.33 -3.90 -17.72
C THR A 289 3.45 -3.67 -16.70
N LEU A 290 4.04 -4.76 -16.22
CA LEU A 290 5.16 -4.74 -15.29
C LEU A 290 6.48 -4.86 -16.05
N LEU A 291 7.41 -3.93 -15.80
CA LEU A 291 8.76 -3.92 -16.36
C LEU A 291 9.77 -3.88 -15.20
N PRO A 292 10.08 -5.02 -14.59
CA PRO A 292 11.09 -5.11 -13.54
C PRO A 292 12.49 -4.87 -14.09
N ASP A 293 13.40 -4.36 -13.27
CA ASP A 293 14.82 -4.32 -13.57
C ASP A 293 15.39 -5.76 -13.68
N LEU A 294 16.51 -5.91 -14.38
CA LEU A 294 17.19 -7.19 -14.52
C LEU A 294 17.43 -7.85 -13.14
N GLY A 295 17.01 -9.11 -13.01
CA GLY A 295 17.11 -9.89 -11.77
C GLY A 295 16.01 -9.59 -10.73
N ALA A 296 15.01 -8.78 -11.04
CA ALA A 296 13.84 -8.54 -10.18
C ALA A 296 12.56 -9.26 -10.66
N THR A 297 12.59 -9.93 -11.80
CA THR A 297 11.42 -10.53 -12.47
C THR A 297 10.66 -11.49 -11.55
N GLU A 298 11.33 -12.45 -10.92
CA GLU A 298 10.68 -13.43 -10.04
C GLU A 298 10.05 -12.77 -8.81
N GLN A 299 10.74 -11.76 -8.24
CA GLN A 299 10.18 -11.02 -7.11
C GLN A 299 8.93 -10.23 -7.51
N TRP A 300 8.92 -9.64 -8.70
CA TRP A 300 7.78 -8.89 -9.21
C TRP A 300 6.64 -9.81 -9.62
N LYS A 301 6.93 -10.97 -10.21
CA LYS A 301 5.93 -12.02 -10.45
C LYS A 301 5.25 -12.45 -9.15
N ALA A 302 6.01 -12.67 -8.07
CA ALA A 302 5.44 -13.01 -6.77
C ALA A 302 4.55 -11.89 -6.19
N LYS A 303 4.89 -10.62 -6.46
CA LYS A 303 4.10 -9.45 -6.02
C LYS A 303 2.92 -9.12 -6.94
N SER A 304 2.83 -9.70 -8.14
CA SER A 304 1.76 -9.40 -9.11
C SER A 304 0.36 -9.68 -8.57
N SER A 305 0.23 -10.63 -7.62
CA SER A 305 -1.02 -10.89 -6.90
C SER A 305 -1.57 -9.69 -6.11
N LEU A 306 -0.74 -8.67 -5.85
CA LEU A 306 -1.17 -7.42 -5.22
C LEU A 306 -1.98 -6.53 -6.17
N LEU A 307 -1.88 -6.79 -7.48
CA LEU A 307 -2.60 -6.10 -8.55
C LEU A 307 -3.93 -6.81 -8.88
N LEU A 308 -4.65 -7.25 -7.85
CA LEU A 308 -5.95 -7.91 -7.99
C LEU A 308 -6.94 -6.97 -8.72
N GLY A 309 -7.55 -7.50 -9.78
CA GLY A 309 -8.50 -6.75 -10.61
C GLY A 309 -7.85 -5.98 -11.76
N CYS A 310 -6.50 -6.00 -11.92
CA CYS A 310 -5.85 -5.44 -13.10
C CYS A 310 -5.73 -6.48 -14.22
N LEU A 311 -5.82 -6.03 -15.48
CA LEU A 311 -5.34 -6.81 -16.62
C LEU A 311 -3.81 -6.71 -16.62
N LEU A 312 -3.15 -7.79 -16.24
CA LEU A 312 -1.70 -7.83 -16.11
C LEU A 312 -1.05 -8.37 -17.37
N TYR A 313 -0.07 -7.64 -17.87
CA TYR A 313 0.88 -8.10 -18.87
C TYR A 313 2.28 -8.05 -18.23
N THR A 314 3.02 -9.14 -18.31
CA THR A 314 4.45 -9.18 -17.99
C THR A 314 5.19 -9.30 -19.32
N SER A 315 6.08 -8.37 -19.64
CA SER A 315 6.95 -8.59 -20.78
C SER A 315 8.07 -9.52 -20.36
N ASP A 316 8.14 -10.69 -20.95
CA ASP A 316 9.30 -11.59 -20.87
C ASP A 316 10.45 -11.12 -21.79
N ALA A 317 10.38 -9.87 -22.25
CA ALA A 317 11.29 -9.27 -23.24
C ALA A 317 12.77 -9.16 -22.79
N ALA A 318 13.11 -9.59 -21.58
CA ALA A 318 14.50 -9.64 -21.14
C ALA A 318 15.19 -10.99 -21.51
N ASP A 319 14.45 -12.02 -21.85
CA ASP A 319 15.02 -13.35 -22.15
C ASP A 319 15.31 -13.57 -23.65
N ASP A 320 14.77 -12.73 -24.53
CA ASP A 320 14.96 -12.85 -26.00
C ASP A 320 16.16 -12.05 -26.55
N LEU A 321 16.96 -11.40 -25.71
CA LEU A 321 18.13 -10.61 -26.11
C LEU A 321 19.47 -11.25 -25.72
N THR A 322 19.54 -12.57 -25.58
CA THR A 322 20.81 -13.31 -25.43
C THR A 322 21.17 -14.08 -26.69
#